data_d73fe3df414189e1122a12e71230f697
#
_entry.id   d73fe3df414189e1122a12e71230f697
#
_cell.length_a   1.000
_cell.length_b   1.000
_cell.length_c   1.000
_cell.angle_alpha   90.00
_cell.angle_beta   90.00
_cell.angle_gamma   90.00
#
_symmetry.space_group_name_H-M   'P 1'
#
loop_
_entity.id
_entity.type
_entity.pdbx_description
1 polymer ?
#
loop_
_entity_poly.entity_id
_entity_poly.type
_entity_poly.pdbx_seq_one_letter_code
_entity_poly.pdbx_strand_id
1 'polypeptide(L)'
;MAAFLYNGERKYSYEVLINTINQHQEYFPLYKAPDLFSYFVNLIKAVVTNSPLVLLDSDLNLSEVPGIEESMVNKPTKLTNYHFSDMTAVLSALRQSTSEITIFTSGTTGQPKKVVHSVDTLTRSVRIGEKYEGKVWAYAYNPTHMAGLQVFFQAFENQNTLVNVFNMQRDEVYEKIAGHRITHISATPTFYRLLLPFEQSYLSVQKVTLGGEKSNNHLYENIHKIFPEAKINNVYASTEAGSLFAAKGDCFQIPAAIRDKFAVVEDELLIHKSLLGKSDSFSFDGDIITLEI
;
A
#
# COMPACT_ATOMS: atom_id res chain seq x y z
N MET A 1 20.50 7.12 -13.51
CA MET A 1 19.77 5.95 -12.98
C MET A 1 18.44 6.40 -12.41
N ALA A 2 17.39 5.62 -12.63
CA ALA A 2 16.07 5.92 -12.11
C ALA A 2 16.07 5.91 -10.57
N ALA A 3 15.38 6.86 -9.96
CA ALA A 3 15.21 6.89 -8.52
C ALA A 3 14.15 5.85 -8.12
N PHE A 4 14.41 5.12 -7.05
CA PHE A 4 13.43 4.27 -6.39
C PHE A 4 12.60 5.08 -5.40
N LEU A 5 13.27 5.81 -4.50
CA LEU A 5 12.62 6.53 -3.42
C LEU A 5 13.29 7.88 -3.15
N TYR A 6 12.48 8.91 -2.98
CA TYR A 6 12.84 10.14 -2.30
C TYR A 6 12.22 10.14 -0.90
N ASN A 7 13.04 10.25 0.15
CA ASN A 7 12.63 10.28 1.55
C ASN A 7 13.29 11.46 2.26
N GLY A 8 12.54 12.53 2.47
CA GLY A 8 13.07 13.84 2.84
C GLY A 8 14.02 14.35 1.75
N GLU A 9 15.25 14.69 2.12
CA GLU A 9 16.29 15.14 1.19
C GLU A 9 17.12 13.98 0.59
N ARG A 10 16.89 12.75 1.03
CA ARG A 10 17.64 11.58 0.57
C ARG A 10 17.00 10.99 -0.68
N LYS A 11 17.87 10.66 -1.65
CA LYS A 11 17.52 9.95 -2.87
C LYS A 11 18.14 8.55 -2.85
N TYR A 12 17.32 7.54 -3.06
CA TYR A 12 17.76 6.15 -3.21
C TYR A 12 17.46 5.68 -4.63
N SER A 13 18.48 5.17 -5.33
CA SER A 13 18.31 4.55 -6.65
C SER A 13 17.95 3.07 -6.51
N TYR A 14 17.48 2.45 -7.60
CA TYR A 14 17.27 1.00 -7.65
C TYR A 14 18.57 0.21 -7.47
N GLU A 15 19.72 0.76 -7.90
CA GLU A 15 21.02 0.16 -7.67
C GLU A 15 21.39 0.15 -6.17
N VAL A 16 21.19 1.28 -5.48
CA VAL A 16 21.38 1.35 -4.01
C VAL A 16 20.47 0.34 -3.30
N LEU A 17 19.23 0.20 -3.76
CA LEU A 17 18.29 -0.77 -3.20
C LEU A 17 18.80 -2.21 -3.36
N ILE A 18 19.21 -2.63 -4.58
CA ILE A 18 19.74 -3.97 -4.85
C ILE A 18 20.99 -4.24 -4.01
N ASN A 19 21.92 -3.31 -3.97
CA ASN A 19 23.13 -3.44 -3.17
C ASN A 19 22.81 -3.61 -1.69
N THR A 20 21.85 -2.83 -1.16
CA THR A 20 21.44 -2.93 0.25
C THR A 20 20.73 -4.28 0.54
N ILE A 21 19.92 -4.77 -0.38
CA ILE A 21 19.29 -6.10 -0.27
C ILE A 21 20.37 -7.18 -0.21
N ASN A 22 21.39 -7.11 -1.05
CA ASN A 22 22.46 -8.12 -1.14
C ASN A 22 23.49 -8.08 0.00
N GLN A 23 23.71 -6.90 0.62
CA GLN A 23 24.76 -6.71 1.63
C GLN A 23 24.55 -7.46 2.94
N HIS A 24 23.29 -7.58 3.41
CA HIS A 24 22.96 -8.16 4.70
C HIS A 24 22.02 -9.32 4.52
N GLN A 25 22.51 -10.53 4.81
CA GLN A 25 21.75 -11.79 4.72
C GLN A 25 20.89 -12.01 5.98
N GLU A 26 20.14 -10.97 6.35
CA GLU A 26 19.21 -10.99 7.47
C GLU A 26 18.03 -10.05 7.21
N TYR A 27 16.91 -10.34 7.88
CA TYR A 27 15.72 -9.50 7.90
C TYR A 27 15.10 -9.50 9.31
N PHE A 28 14.13 -8.66 9.52
CA PHE A 28 13.41 -8.55 10.79
C PHE A 28 11.98 -9.07 10.62
N PRO A 29 11.64 -10.27 11.17
CA PRO A 29 10.29 -10.85 11.05
C PRO A 29 9.19 -10.01 11.67
N LEU A 30 9.49 -9.32 12.78
CA LEU A 30 8.64 -8.33 13.43
C LEU A 30 9.36 -6.99 13.35
N TYR A 31 8.89 -6.13 12.44
CA TYR A 31 9.64 -4.94 12.10
C TYR A 31 8.90 -3.65 12.37
N LYS A 32 9.49 -2.84 13.24
CA LYS A 32 9.15 -1.44 13.46
C LYS A 32 10.29 -0.59 12.88
N ALA A 33 10.11 -0.15 11.63
CA ALA A 33 11.19 0.46 10.86
C ALA A 33 11.54 1.87 11.34
N PRO A 34 12.83 2.26 11.34
CA PRO A 34 13.24 3.62 11.70
C PRO A 34 12.95 4.63 10.59
N ASP A 35 12.87 4.18 9.34
CA ASP A 35 12.61 5.01 8.17
C ASP A 35 12.01 4.19 7.02
N LEU A 36 11.43 4.88 6.03
CA LEU A 36 10.72 4.26 4.91
C LEU A 36 11.62 3.43 3.99
N PHE A 37 12.89 3.82 3.78
CA PHE A 37 13.80 3.03 2.94
C PHE A 37 14.15 1.69 3.59
N SER A 38 14.50 1.72 4.88
CA SER A 38 14.76 0.51 5.68
C SER A 38 13.54 -0.40 5.73
N TYR A 39 12.34 0.19 5.84
CA TYR A 39 11.08 -0.54 5.77
C TYR A 39 10.94 -1.31 4.45
N PHE A 40 11.12 -0.63 3.30
CA PHE A 40 11.02 -1.26 1.99
C PHE A 40 12.09 -2.32 1.76
N VAL A 41 13.33 -2.09 2.20
CA VAL A 41 14.40 -3.09 2.12
C VAL A 41 14.01 -4.36 2.86
N ASN A 42 13.48 -4.24 4.08
CA ASN A 42 13.07 -5.40 4.88
C ASN A 42 11.87 -6.13 4.27
N LEU A 43 10.86 -5.39 3.80
CA LEU A 43 9.71 -5.94 3.09
C LEU A 43 10.13 -6.74 1.84
N ILE A 44 11.00 -6.16 1.01
CA ILE A 44 11.48 -6.83 -0.20
C ILE A 44 12.26 -8.09 0.17
N LYS A 45 13.18 -8.03 1.15
CA LYS A 45 13.91 -9.20 1.62
C LYS A 45 12.98 -10.32 2.06
N ALA A 46 11.99 -10.04 2.90
CA ALA A 46 11.02 -11.02 3.34
C ALA A 46 10.29 -11.66 2.14
N VAL A 47 9.81 -10.84 1.21
CA VAL A 47 9.08 -11.31 0.03
C VAL A 47 9.94 -12.17 -0.88
N VAL A 48 11.13 -11.71 -1.28
CA VAL A 48 11.97 -12.43 -2.27
C VAL A 48 12.65 -13.68 -1.69
N THR A 49 12.62 -13.88 -0.38
CA THR A 49 13.16 -15.05 0.30
C THR A 49 12.10 -15.98 0.87
N ASN A 50 10.83 -15.76 0.53
CA ASN A 50 9.69 -16.53 1.04
C ASN A 50 9.59 -16.54 2.57
N SER A 51 9.99 -15.47 3.22
CA SER A 51 10.02 -15.34 4.68
C SER A 51 8.79 -14.57 5.19
N PRO A 52 8.16 -14.99 6.30
CA PRO A 52 7.00 -14.29 6.85
C PRO A 52 7.41 -12.94 7.45
N LEU A 53 6.51 -11.96 7.37
CA LEU A 53 6.76 -10.62 7.91
C LEU A 53 5.53 -10.10 8.65
N VAL A 54 5.74 -9.59 9.84
CA VAL A 54 4.73 -8.89 10.63
C VAL A 54 5.05 -7.39 10.60
N LEU A 55 4.14 -6.61 10.05
CA LEU A 55 4.27 -5.17 9.96
C LEU A 55 3.71 -4.51 11.21
N LEU A 56 4.56 -3.76 11.90
CA LEU A 56 4.20 -3.05 13.11
C LEU A 56 4.17 -1.54 12.83
N ASP A 57 3.00 -0.94 13.01
CA ASP A 57 2.85 0.51 12.94
C ASP A 57 3.64 1.18 14.07
N SER A 58 4.15 2.39 13.82
CA SER A 58 4.78 3.22 14.84
C SER A 58 3.89 3.46 16.05
N ASP A 59 2.60 3.61 15.81
CA ASP A 59 1.60 3.97 16.81
C ASP A 59 0.93 2.75 17.45
N LEU A 60 1.27 1.53 17.00
CA LEU A 60 0.73 0.30 17.54
C LEU A 60 1.24 0.06 18.97
N ASN A 61 0.31 -0.04 19.91
CA ASN A 61 0.61 -0.44 21.28
C ASN A 61 0.78 -1.96 21.34
N LEU A 62 2.02 -2.42 21.49
CA LEU A 62 2.36 -3.85 21.49
C LEU A 62 1.66 -4.64 22.59
N SER A 63 1.34 -4.00 23.73
CA SER A 63 0.62 -4.67 24.82
C SER A 63 -0.81 -5.08 24.45
N GLU A 64 -1.35 -4.51 23.37
CA GLU A 64 -2.70 -4.82 22.86
C GLU A 64 -2.67 -5.95 21.80
N VAL A 65 -1.47 -6.41 21.40
CA VAL A 65 -1.30 -7.43 20.38
C VAL A 65 -0.91 -8.76 21.01
N PRO A 66 -1.83 -9.72 21.12
CA PRO A 66 -1.52 -11.01 21.73
C PRO A 66 -0.35 -11.74 21.03
N GLY A 67 0.59 -12.26 21.82
CA GLY A 67 1.70 -13.06 21.33
C GLY A 67 2.87 -12.28 20.74
N ILE A 68 2.86 -10.94 20.83
CA ILE A 68 4.02 -10.10 20.46
C ILE A 68 4.61 -9.48 21.74
N GLU A 69 5.86 -9.83 22.02
CA GLU A 69 6.65 -9.22 23.08
C GLU A 69 7.61 -8.18 22.48
N GLU A 70 7.88 -7.10 23.21
CA GLU A 70 8.81 -6.06 22.77
C GLU A 70 10.22 -6.61 22.47
N SER A 71 10.64 -7.64 23.20
CA SER A 71 11.91 -8.35 22.99
C SER A 71 12.03 -9.05 21.63
N MET A 72 10.91 -9.28 20.93
CA MET A 72 10.87 -9.93 19.60
C MET A 72 10.98 -8.90 18.48
N VAL A 73 10.66 -7.62 18.76
CA VAL A 73 10.63 -6.56 17.75
C VAL A 73 12.06 -6.18 17.35
N ASN A 74 12.26 -6.00 16.04
CA ASN A 74 13.55 -5.66 15.45
C ASN A 74 14.68 -6.64 15.78
N LYS A 75 14.34 -7.91 16.07
CA LYS A 75 15.32 -8.98 16.23
C LYS A 75 15.64 -9.58 14.87
N PRO A 76 16.90 -9.52 14.42
CA PRO A 76 17.27 -10.02 13.11
C PRO A 76 17.21 -11.55 13.04
N THR A 77 16.77 -12.06 11.89
CA THR A 77 16.78 -13.46 11.53
C THR A 77 17.63 -13.64 10.28
N LYS A 78 18.54 -14.63 10.31
CA LYS A 78 19.38 -14.96 9.16
C LYS A 78 18.53 -15.55 8.04
N LEU A 79 18.81 -15.08 6.83
CA LEU A 79 18.27 -15.63 5.59
C LEU A 79 19.24 -16.63 4.98
N THR A 80 18.72 -17.55 4.17
CA THR A 80 19.55 -18.38 3.29
C THR A 80 20.27 -17.50 2.28
N ASN A 81 21.47 -17.86 1.88
CA ASN A 81 22.25 -17.09 0.91
C ASN A 81 21.45 -16.85 -0.38
N TYR A 82 21.32 -15.60 -0.75
CA TYR A 82 20.73 -15.15 -1.99
C TYR A 82 21.56 -14.00 -2.56
N HIS A 83 21.46 -13.79 -3.86
CA HIS A 83 22.08 -12.65 -4.53
C HIS A 83 21.27 -12.31 -5.79
N PHE A 84 20.89 -11.05 -5.93
CA PHE A 84 20.19 -10.55 -7.10
C PHE A 84 21.12 -9.69 -7.95
N SER A 85 21.30 -10.06 -9.21
CA SER A 85 22.13 -9.33 -10.17
C SER A 85 21.53 -7.98 -10.57
N ASP A 86 20.21 -7.92 -10.65
CA ASP A 86 19.46 -6.79 -11.16
C ASP A 86 17.98 -6.80 -10.70
N MET A 87 17.24 -5.78 -11.08
CA MET A 87 15.80 -5.68 -10.75
C MET A 87 14.95 -6.77 -11.38
N THR A 88 15.34 -7.31 -12.53
CA THR A 88 14.59 -8.40 -13.19
C THR A 88 14.60 -9.64 -12.31
N ALA A 89 15.75 -9.97 -11.72
CA ALA A 89 15.89 -11.08 -10.79
C ALA A 89 15.05 -10.86 -9.51
N VAL A 90 15.08 -9.64 -8.94
CA VAL A 90 14.26 -9.27 -7.78
C VAL A 90 12.76 -9.41 -8.08
N LEU A 91 12.29 -8.86 -9.20
CA LEU A 91 10.88 -8.92 -9.60
C LEU A 91 10.44 -10.36 -9.94
N SER A 92 11.33 -11.18 -10.51
CA SER A 92 11.04 -12.59 -10.74
C SER A 92 10.83 -13.35 -9.43
N ALA A 93 11.70 -13.14 -8.43
CA ALA A 93 11.56 -13.74 -7.10
C ALA A 93 10.30 -13.25 -6.39
N LEU A 94 9.97 -11.96 -6.49
CA LEU A 94 8.75 -11.40 -5.92
C LEU A 94 7.49 -12.09 -6.46
N ARG A 95 7.40 -12.27 -7.77
CA ARG A 95 6.23 -12.90 -8.44
C ARG A 95 6.08 -14.38 -8.14
N GLN A 96 7.13 -15.04 -7.69
CA GLN A 96 7.11 -16.45 -7.26
C GLN A 96 6.98 -16.60 -5.74
N SER A 97 6.87 -15.48 -5.03
CA SER A 97 6.89 -15.48 -3.57
C SER A 97 5.65 -16.11 -2.95
N THR A 98 5.89 -16.96 -1.98
CA THR A 98 4.87 -17.54 -1.09
C THR A 98 4.86 -16.90 0.30
N SER A 99 5.54 -15.76 0.45
CA SER A 99 5.63 -15.05 1.72
C SER A 99 4.26 -14.62 2.24
N GLU A 100 4.09 -14.71 3.55
CA GLU A 100 2.91 -14.23 4.26
C GLU A 100 3.24 -12.92 4.99
N ILE A 101 2.45 -11.88 4.70
CA ILE A 101 2.59 -10.55 5.29
C ILE A 101 1.42 -10.31 6.24
N THR A 102 1.72 -10.12 7.51
CA THR A 102 0.73 -9.81 8.54
C THR A 102 0.58 -8.29 8.69
N ILE A 103 -0.67 -7.83 8.65
CA ILE A 103 -1.09 -6.45 8.86
C ILE A 103 -2.03 -6.41 10.06
N PHE A 104 -1.99 -5.35 10.86
CA PHE A 104 -2.96 -5.09 11.91
C PHE A 104 -3.93 -4.01 11.50
N THR A 105 -5.21 -4.17 11.88
CA THR A 105 -6.24 -3.15 11.71
C THR A 105 -6.68 -2.63 13.07
N SER A 106 -7.10 -1.37 13.13
CA SER A 106 -7.80 -0.85 14.31
C SER A 106 -9.16 -1.53 14.38
N GLY A 107 -9.30 -2.57 15.19
CA GLY A 107 -10.59 -3.24 15.39
C GLY A 107 -11.64 -2.28 15.97
N THR A 108 -12.88 -2.37 15.50
CA THR A 108 -14.04 -1.65 16.08
C THR A 108 -14.26 -2.00 17.56
N THR A 109 -13.73 -3.13 18.03
CA THR A 109 -13.78 -3.63 19.40
C THR A 109 -12.61 -3.19 20.29
N GLY A 110 -11.71 -2.31 19.79
CA GLY A 110 -10.56 -1.78 20.54
C GLY A 110 -9.30 -2.63 20.48
N GLN A 111 -9.37 -3.92 20.14
CA GLN A 111 -8.16 -4.74 19.92
C GLN A 111 -7.79 -4.81 18.45
N PRO A 112 -6.47 -4.68 18.09
CA PRO A 112 -6.02 -4.80 16.71
C PRO A 112 -6.34 -6.19 16.14
N LYS A 113 -7.01 -6.23 14.99
CA LYS A 113 -7.29 -7.47 14.27
C LYS A 113 -6.08 -7.82 13.40
N LYS A 114 -5.63 -9.08 13.49
CA LYS A 114 -4.56 -9.63 12.66
C LYS A 114 -5.13 -10.13 11.34
N VAL A 115 -4.57 -9.64 10.22
CA VAL A 115 -4.91 -10.13 8.87
C VAL A 115 -3.63 -10.55 8.15
N VAL A 116 -3.58 -11.78 7.66
CA VAL A 116 -2.43 -12.34 6.95
C VAL A 116 -2.72 -12.39 5.46
N HIS A 117 -1.87 -11.75 4.67
CA HIS A 117 -1.97 -11.69 3.22
C HIS A 117 -0.83 -12.45 2.55
N SER A 118 -1.13 -13.16 1.46
CA SER A 118 -0.12 -13.60 0.51
C SER A 118 0.33 -12.44 -0.39
N VAL A 119 1.50 -12.58 -1.02
CA VAL A 119 1.97 -11.62 -2.02
C VAL A 119 0.96 -11.49 -3.16
N ASP A 120 0.33 -12.58 -3.59
CA ASP A 120 -0.73 -12.57 -4.62
C ASP A 120 -1.91 -11.67 -4.23
N THR A 121 -2.33 -11.71 -2.97
CA THR A 121 -3.42 -10.83 -2.49
C THR A 121 -3.00 -9.36 -2.53
N LEU A 122 -1.76 -9.05 -2.11
CA LEU A 122 -1.23 -7.69 -2.08
C LEU A 122 -1.01 -7.11 -3.49
N THR A 123 -0.65 -7.94 -4.45
CA THR A 123 -0.32 -7.55 -5.82
C THR A 123 -1.46 -7.74 -6.82
N ARG A 124 -2.59 -8.32 -6.41
CA ARG A 124 -3.74 -8.64 -7.29
C ARG A 124 -4.21 -7.47 -8.15
N SER A 125 -4.16 -6.24 -7.63
CA SER A 125 -4.57 -5.02 -8.34
C SER A 125 -3.45 -4.37 -9.14
N VAL A 126 -2.22 -4.88 -9.05
CA VAL A 126 -1.05 -4.33 -9.75
C VAL A 126 -1.24 -4.49 -11.27
N ARG A 127 -0.94 -3.43 -11.99
CA ARG A 127 -0.98 -3.40 -13.45
C ARG A 127 0.40 -3.10 -13.97
N ILE A 128 0.90 -3.96 -14.85
CA ILE A 128 2.24 -3.88 -15.43
C ILE A 128 2.13 -3.53 -16.91
N GLY A 129 3.16 -2.91 -17.45
CA GLY A 129 3.33 -2.59 -18.85
C GLY A 129 3.75 -1.15 -19.10
N GLU A 130 4.18 -0.83 -20.32
CA GLU A 130 4.79 0.44 -20.72
C GLU A 130 3.99 1.69 -20.27
N LYS A 131 2.66 1.64 -20.35
CA LYS A 131 1.81 2.76 -19.91
C LYS A 131 1.86 3.07 -18.41
N TYR A 132 2.37 2.13 -17.61
CA TYR A 132 2.50 2.28 -16.15
C TYR A 132 3.93 2.58 -15.71
N GLU A 133 4.90 2.55 -16.62
CA GLU A 133 6.30 2.87 -16.37
C GLU A 133 6.55 4.38 -16.37
N GLY A 134 7.70 4.79 -15.79
CA GLY A 134 8.13 6.19 -15.77
C GLY A 134 7.22 7.10 -14.94
N LYS A 135 6.44 6.57 -14.01
CA LYS A 135 5.56 7.36 -13.16
C LYS A 135 6.29 7.77 -11.88
N VAL A 136 5.89 8.93 -11.36
CA VAL A 136 6.35 9.43 -10.06
C VAL A 136 5.14 9.45 -9.14
N TRP A 137 5.19 8.63 -8.08
CA TRP A 137 4.09 8.43 -7.14
C TRP A 137 4.32 9.19 -5.85
N ALA A 138 3.35 9.97 -5.41
CA ALA A 138 3.28 10.40 -4.02
C ALA A 138 2.96 9.18 -3.15
N TYR A 139 3.81 8.89 -2.18
CA TYR A 139 3.59 7.86 -1.17
C TYR A 139 2.97 8.50 0.07
N ALA A 140 1.64 8.48 0.13
CA ALA A 140 0.84 9.24 1.09
C ALA A 140 0.14 8.39 2.17
N TYR A 141 0.20 7.06 2.04
CA TYR A 141 -0.36 6.15 3.02
C TYR A 141 0.66 5.69 4.06
N ASN A 142 0.15 5.29 5.22
CA ASN A 142 0.96 4.55 6.18
C ASN A 142 1.53 3.27 5.52
N PRO A 143 2.85 3.03 5.59
CA PRO A 143 3.49 1.91 4.90
C PRO A 143 3.08 0.54 5.43
N THR A 144 2.61 0.43 6.67
CA THR A 144 2.19 -0.83 7.29
C THR A 144 0.74 -1.19 6.99
N HIS A 145 0.00 -0.31 6.30
CA HIS A 145 -1.39 -0.54 5.92
C HIS A 145 -1.52 -1.12 4.50
N MET A 146 -2.61 -1.83 4.24
CA MET A 146 -2.91 -2.42 2.94
C MET A 146 -2.79 -1.44 1.78
N ALA A 147 -3.32 -0.23 1.91
CA ALA A 147 -3.27 0.77 0.85
C ALA A 147 -1.83 1.23 0.54
N GLY A 148 -0.99 1.39 1.58
CA GLY A 148 0.44 1.71 1.41
C GLY A 148 1.18 0.60 0.68
N LEU A 149 0.94 -0.66 1.04
CA LEU A 149 1.53 -1.82 0.36
C LEU A 149 1.09 -1.90 -1.11
N GLN A 150 -0.17 -1.67 -1.42
CA GLN A 150 -0.66 -1.69 -2.79
C GLN A 150 -0.05 -0.58 -3.66
N VAL A 151 0.14 0.63 -3.12
CA VAL A 151 0.86 1.71 -3.82
C VAL A 151 2.33 1.34 -4.02
N PHE A 152 2.97 0.77 -2.98
CA PHE A 152 4.34 0.28 -3.09
C PHE A 152 4.49 -0.76 -4.21
N PHE A 153 3.71 -1.83 -4.21
CA PHE A 153 3.83 -2.89 -5.23
C PHE A 153 3.50 -2.37 -6.63
N GLN A 154 2.48 -1.50 -6.79
CA GLN A 154 2.17 -0.88 -8.09
C GLN A 154 3.33 -0.06 -8.63
N ALA A 155 4.02 0.69 -7.78
CA ALA A 155 5.19 1.47 -8.18
C ALA A 155 6.42 0.58 -8.40
N PHE A 156 6.69 -0.35 -7.49
CA PHE A 156 7.87 -1.19 -7.48
C PHE A 156 7.94 -2.13 -8.67
N GLU A 157 6.86 -2.83 -9.00
CA GLU A 157 6.82 -3.76 -10.13
C GLU A 157 6.95 -3.08 -11.50
N ASN A 158 6.65 -1.79 -11.59
CA ASN A 158 6.88 -0.98 -12.80
C ASN A 158 8.16 -0.13 -12.70
N GLN A 159 9.01 -0.35 -11.71
CA GLN A 159 10.25 0.40 -11.47
C GLN A 159 10.04 1.92 -11.46
N ASN A 160 8.94 2.37 -10.92
CA ASN A 160 8.57 3.78 -10.78
C ASN A 160 9.28 4.43 -9.60
N THR A 161 9.21 5.74 -9.53
CA THR A 161 9.75 6.53 -8.41
C THR A 161 8.68 6.75 -7.35
N LEU A 162 9.01 6.50 -6.09
CA LEU A 162 8.21 6.90 -4.94
C LEU A 162 8.77 8.19 -4.32
N VAL A 163 7.90 9.10 -3.96
CA VAL A 163 8.23 10.32 -3.19
C VAL A 163 7.44 10.26 -1.89
N ASN A 164 8.12 10.14 -0.77
CA ASN A 164 7.45 10.12 0.53
C ASN A 164 6.80 11.47 0.82
N VAL A 165 5.50 11.46 1.07
CA VAL A 165 4.70 12.60 1.51
C VAL A 165 3.82 12.22 2.72
N PHE A 166 4.02 11.04 3.28
CA PHE A 166 3.27 10.56 4.43
C PHE A 166 3.59 11.41 5.67
N ASN A 167 2.56 11.84 6.37
CA ASN A 167 2.64 12.71 7.56
C ASN A 167 3.32 14.07 7.32
N MET A 168 3.43 14.53 6.06
CA MET A 168 3.93 15.87 5.74
C MET A 168 2.83 16.93 5.85
N GLN A 169 3.23 18.16 6.17
CA GLN A 169 2.34 19.30 6.13
C GLN A 169 1.99 19.68 4.69
N ARG A 170 0.84 20.34 4.50
CA ARG A 170 0.31 20.71 3.18
C ARG A 170 1.35 21.35 2.27
N ASP A 171 2.07 22.36 2.77
CA ASP A 171 3.00 23.14 1.97
C ASP A 171 4.20 22.29 1.53
N GLU A 172 4.70 21.40 2.39
CA GLU A 172 5.74 20.41 2.07
C GLU A 172 5.25 19.43 0.98
N VAL A 173 4.00 18.97 1.07
CA VAL A 173 3.40 18.11 0.03
C VAL A 173 3.39 18.82 -1.31
N TYR A 174 3.00 20.10 -1.36
CA TYR A 174 3.01 20.88 -2.60
C TYR A 174 4.41 21.10 -3.15
N GLU A 175 5.39 21.36 -2.29
CA GLU A 175 6.81 21.44 -2.70
C GLU A 175 7.30 20.11 -3.33
N LYS A 176 6.96 18.96 -2.73
CA LYS A 176 7.31 17.65 -3.29
C LYS A 176 6.58 17.40 -4.61
N ILE A 177 5.30 17.77 -4.74
CA ILE A 177 4.55 17.65 -6.01
C ILE A 177 5.23 18.44 -7.12
N ALA A 178 5.56 19.70 -6.87
CA ALA A 178 6.22 20.56 -7.84
C ALA A 178 7.65 20.12 -8.15
N GLY A 179 8.47 19.92 -7.10
CA GLY A 179 9.90 19.64 -7.22
C GLY A 179 10.19 18.29 -7.89
N HIS A 180 9.38 17.27 -7.64
CA HIS A 180 9.54 15.95 -8.26
C HIS A 180 8.63 15.71 -9.45
N ARG A 181 7.77 16.67 -9.85
CA ARG A 181 6.80 16.53 -10.92
C ARG A 181 5.94 15.27 -10.74
N ILE A 182 5.39 15.08 -9.54
CA ILE A 182 4.57 13.92 -9.20
C ILE A 182 3.45 13.76 -10.22
N THR A 183 3.25 12.54 -10.70
CA THR A 183 2.26 12.20 -11.74
C THR A 183 1.05 11.44 -11.19
N HIS A 184 1.24 10.71 -10.09
CA HIS A 184 0.22 9.84 -9.49
C HIS A 184 0.15 10.07 -7.99
N ILE A 185 -1.06 10.21 -7.46
CA ILE A 185 -1.33 10.31 -6.03
C ILE A 185 -2.44 9.32 -5.69
N SER A 186 -2.17 8.43 -4.74
CA SER A 186 -3.19 7.59 -4.14
C SER A 186 -3.20 7.86 -2.64
N ALA A 187 -4.34 8.31 -2.12
CA ALA A 187 -4.46 8.74 -0.73
C ALA A 187 -5.91 8.64 -0.24
N THR A 188 -6.14 8.85 1.07
CA THR A 188 -7.48 8.93 1.62
C THR A 188 -8.18 10.23 1.22
N PRO A 189 -9.51 10.28 1.19
CA PRO A 189 -10.25 11.55 1.08
C PRO A 189 -9.81 12.62 2.07
N THR A 190 -9.47 12.23 3.30
CA THR A 190 -8.94 13.14 4.33
C THR A 190 -7.62 13.79 3.90
N PHE A 191 -6.69 13.05 3.31
CA PHE A 191 -5.45 13.63 2.76
C PHE A 191 -5.76 14.76 1.77
N TYR A 192 -6.68 14.54 0.82
CA TYR A 192 -7.03 15.58 -0.16
C TYR A 192 -7.75 16.77 0.45
N ARG A 193 -8.55 16.59 1.52
CA ARG A 193 -9.14 17.70 2.27
C ARG A 193 -8.08 18.55 2.96
N LEU A 194 -7.02 17.93 3.47
CA LEU A 194 -5.89 18.61 4.12
C LEU A 194 -5.02 19.42 3.14
N LEU A 195 -5.13 19.18 1.83
CA LEU A 195 -4.49 20.03 0.82
C LEU A 195 -5.18 21.39 0.62
N LEU A 196 -6.36 21.60 1.21
CA LEU A 196 -7.08 22.87 1.12
C LEU A 196 -6.68 23.84 2.26
N PRO A 197 -6.67 25.16 2.01
CA PRO A 197 -6.80 25.80 0.72
C PRO A 197 -5.54 25.60 -0.15
N PHE A 198 -5.67 25.79 -1.47
CA PHE A 198 -4.56 25.72 -2.42
C PHE A 198 -4.31 27.07 -3.07
N GLU A 199 -3.06 27.31 -3.50
CA GLU A 199 -2.64 28.59 -4.10
C GLU A 199 -2.48 28.50 -5.62
N GLN A 200 -2.15 27.31 -6.14
CA GLN A 200 -1.91 27.07 -7.56
C GLN A 200 -2.30 25.66 -7.98
N SER A 201 -2.43 25.44 -9.29
CA SER A 201 -2.69 24.12 -9.88
C SER A 201 -1.38 23.41 -10.24
N TYR A 202 -1.43 22.06 -10.25
CA TYR A 202 -0.29 21.20 -10.56
C TYR A 202 -0.62 20.31 -11.75
N LEU A 203 -0.19 20.71 -12.94
CA LEU A 203 -0.48 20.03 -14.20
C LEU A 203 0.27 18.71 -14.37
N SER A 204 1.29 18.45 -13.55
CA SER A 204 2.04 17.20 -13.62
C SER A 204 1.24 15.98 -13.15
N VAL A 205 0.25 16.19 -12.26
CA VAL A 205 -0.56 15.12 -11.70
C VAL A 205 -1.59 14.63 -12.72
N GLN A 206 -1.43 13.41 -13.17
CA GLN A 206 -2.25 12.78 -14.22
C GLN A 206 -3.32 11.85 -13.64
N LYS A 207 -3.10 11.35 -12.42
CA LYS A 207 -4.02 10.41 -11.77
C LYS A 207 -4.09 10.65 -10.27
N VAL A 208 -5.31 10.73 -9.79
CA VAL A 208 -5.69 10.78 -8.38
C VAL A 208 -6.54 9.56 -8.06
N THR A 209 -6.20 8.84 -7.00
CA THR A 209 -7.01 7.74 -6.49
C THR A 209 -7.38 8.02 -5.04
N LEU A 210 -8.67 7.89 -4.72
CA LEU A 210 -9.20 7.97 -3.37
C LEU A 210 -9.61 6.57 -2.92
N GLY A 211 -9.40 6.26 -1.65
CA GLY A 211 -9.86 4.99 -1.08
C GLY A 211 -9.80 4.99 0.45
N GLY A 212 -10.50 4.04 1.07
CA GLY A 212 -10.50 3.84 2.52
C GLY A 212 -11.48 4.72 3.31
N GLU A 213 -12.09 5.73 2.70
CA GLU A 213 -13.04 6.63 3.35
C GLU A 213 -14.12 7.08 2.36
N LYS A 214 -15.25 7.58 2.89
CA LYS A 214 -16.31 8.20 2.07
C LYS A 214 -15.81 9.52 1.45
N SER A 215 -16.12 9.71 0.19
CA SER A 215 -15.86 10.95 -0.57
C SER A 215 -17.16 11.51 -1.15
N ASN A 216 -17.11 12.73 -1.65
CA ASN A 216 -18.26 13.43 -2.23
C ASN A 216 -17.85 14.30 -3.43
N ASN A 217 -18.85 14.76 -4.19
CA ASN A 217 -18.63 15.57 -5.39
C ASN A 217 -17.89 16.87 -5.11
N HIS A 218 -18.15 17.52 -3.98
CA HIS A 218 -17.45 18.76 -3.60
C HIS A 218 -15.93 18.54 -3.45
N LEU A 219 -15.52 17.39 -2.89
CA LEU A 219 -14.11 17.04 -2.82
C LEU A 219 -13.51 16.81 -4.22
N TYR A 220 -14.24 16.15 -5.12
CA TYR A 220 -13.77 15.93 -6.50
C TYR A 220 -13.59 17.22 -7.27
N GLU A 221 -14.50 18.19 -7.11
CA GLU A 221 -14.37 19.52 -7.69
C GLU A 221 -13.12 20.25 -7.21
N ASN A 222 -12.84 20.19 -5.91
CA ASN A 222 -11.63 20.79 -5.34
C ASN A 222 -10.37 20.11 -5.83
N ILE A 223 -10.33 18.76 -5.86
CA ILE A 223 -9.22 17.99 -6.42
C ILE A 223 -8.99 18.38 -7.88
N HIS A 224 -10.04 18.55 -8.66
CA HIS A 224 -9.91 18.93 -10.07
C HIS A 224 -9.36 20.36 -10.25
N LYS A 225 -9.66 21.27 -9.33
CA LYS A 225 -9.04 22.63 -9.33
C LYS A 225 -7.55 22.58 -9.01
N ILE A 226 -7.13 21.70 -8.08
CA ILE A 226 -5.72 21.52 -7.71
C ILE A 226 -4.96 20.77 -8.82
N PHE A 227 -5.56 19.73 -9.39
CA PHE A 227 -4.98 18.80 -10.36
C PHE A 227 -5.85 18.70 -11.62
N PRO A 228 -5.87 19.74 -12.48
CA PRO A 228 -6.83 19.80 -13.60
C PRO A 228 -6.64 18.70 -14.65
N GLU A 229 -5.44 18.17 -14.81
CA GLU A 229 -5.14 17.10 -15.76
C GLU A 229 -5.37 15.70 -15.15
N ALA A 230 -5.75 15.60 -13.88
CA ALA A 230 -5.85 14.34 -13.19
C ALA A 230 -7.16 13.60 -13.50
N LYS A 231 -7.03 12.34 -13.91
CA LYS A 231 -8.17 11.42 -13.86
C LYS A 231 -8.41 10.98 -12.42
N ILE A 232 -9.57 11.30 -11.88
CA ILE A 232 -9.96 10.93 -10.51
C ILE A 232 -10.59 9.54 -10.52
N ASN A 233 -10.12 8.67 -9.64
CA ASN A 233 -10.72 7.37 -9.33
C ASN A 233 -11.08 7.33 -7.84
N ASN A 234 -12.24 6.79 -7.49
CA ASN A 234 -12.56 6.40 -6.14
C ASN A 234 -12.66 4.87 -6.08
N VAL A 235 -11.98 4.23 -5.12
CA VAL A 235 -11.92 2.77 -5.01
C VAL A 235 -12.51 2.30 -3.69
N TYR A 236 -13.30 1.23 -3.76
CA TYR A 236 -13.70 0.48 -2.58
C TYR A 236 -12.55 -0.45 -2.19
N ALA A 237 -12.07 -0.30 -0.98
CA ALA A 237 -10.95 -1.07 -0.45
C ALA A 237 -11.09 -1.26 1.07
N SER A 238 -10.65 -2.39 1.56
CA SER A 238 -10.52 -2.66 2.99
C SER A 238 -9.17 -3.32 3.30
N THR A 239 -8.79 -3.38 4.56
CA THR A 239 -7.55 -4.08 4.94
C THR A 239 -7.65 -5.57 4.67
N GLU A 240 -8.83 -6.15 4.82
CA GLU A 240 -9.11 -7.58 4.65
C GLU A 240 -9.00 -8.01 3.19
N ALA A 241 -9.44 -7.17 2.27
CA ALA A 241 -9.58 -7.52 0.84
C ALA A 241 -8.68 -6.72 -0.10
N GLY A 242 -8.06 -5.63 0.36
CA GLY A 242 -7.40 -4.67 -0.51
C GLY A 242 -8.39 -3.94 -1.43
N SER A 243 -7.90 -3.40 -2.53
CA SER A 243 -8.72 -2.72 -3.53
C SER A 243 -9.55 -3.73 -4.33
N LEU A 244 -10.87 -3.60 -4.32
CA LEU A 244 -11.81 -4.51 -4.98
C LEU A 244 -12.37 -3.94 -6.28
N PHE A 245 -12.94 -2.74 -6.24
CA PHE A 245 -13.58 -2.12 -7.40
C PHE A 245 -13.58 -0.59 -7.30
N ALA A 246 -13.78 0.05 -8.45
CA ALA A 246 -13.81 1.50 -8.57
C ALA A 246 -15.25 2.02 -8.70
N ALA A 247 -15.47 3.25 -8.23
CA ALA A 247 -16.72 3.95 -8.46
C ALA A 247 -16.86 4.37 -9.93
N LYS A 248 -18.11 4.41 -10.37
CA LYS A 248 -18.54 5.05 -11.61
C LYS A 248 -19.65 6.05 -11.27
N GLY A 249 -19.31 7.33 -11.28
CA GLY A 249 -20.16 8.36 -10.67
C GLY A 249 -20.23 8.15 -9.14
N ASP A 250 -21.41 8.21 -8.60
CA ASP A 250 -21.68 8.05 -7.15
C ASP A 250 -21.84 6.60 -6.68
N CYS A 251 -21.71 5.62 -7.59
CA CYS A 251 -21.93 4.22 -7.29
C CYS A 251 -20.67 3.41 -7.53
N PHE A 252 -20.40 2.44 -6.66
CA PHE A 252 -19.41 1.40 -6.90
C PHE A 252 -19.98 0.32 -7.82
N GLN A 253 -19.18 -0.12 -8.79
CA GLN A 253 -19.56 -1.19 -9.71
C GLN A 253 -18.70 -2.42 -9.48
N ILE A 254 -19.33 -3.54 -9.14
CA ILE A 254 -18.64 -4.83 -9.07
C ILE A 254 -18.30 -5.28 -10.50
N PRO A 255 -17.01 -5.50 -10.83
CA PRO A 255 -16.61 -5.95 -12.16
C PRO A 255 -17.23 -7.32 -12.50
N ALA A 256 -17.64 -7.49 -13.76
CA ALA A 256 -18.26 -8.75 -14.21
C ALA A 256 -17.36 -9.99 -13.96
N ALA A 257 -16.06 -9.83 -14.07
CA ALA A 257 -15.08 -10.91 -13.89
C ALA A 257 -15.01 -11.49 -12.46
N ILE A 258 -15.51 -10.75 -11.45
CA ILE A 258 -15.48 -11.17 -10.04
C ILE A 258 -16.87 -11.08 -9.40
N ARG A 259 -17.93 -10.94 -10.22
CA ARG A 259 -19.29 -10.75 -9.71
C ARG A 259 -19.80 -11.94 -8.90
N ASP A 260 -19.36 -13.14 -9.25
CA ASP A 260 -19.66 -14.38 -8.55
C ASP A 260 -19.06 -14.46 -7.13
N LYS A 261 -18.13 -13.54 -6.81
CA LYS A 261 -17.49 -13.43 -5.49
C LYS A 261 -18.18 -12.46 -4.54
N PHE A 262 -19.32 -11.91 -4.93
CA PHE A 262 -20.05 -10.92 -4.14
C PHE A 262 -21.54 -11.24 -4.10
N ALA A 263 -22.16 -10.95 -2.96
CA ALA A 263 -23.60 -10.88 -2.82
C ALA A 263 -23.98 -9.65 -1.97
N VAL A 264 -25.20 -9.17 -2.13
CA VAL A 264 -25.78 -8.15 -1.25
C VAL A 264 -27.00 -8.75 -0.60
N VAL A 265 -27.01 -8.84 0.71
CA VAL A 265 -28.10 -9.41 1.50
C VAL A 265 -28.41 -8.43 2.63
N GLU A 266 -29.67 -8.00 2.75
CA GLU A 266 -30.11 -7.06 3.79
C GLU A 266 -29.23 -5.79 3.89
N ASP A 267 -28.86 -5.21 2.74
CA ASP A 267 -27.98 -4.05 2.60
C ASP A 267 -26.51 -4.28 3.02
N GLU A 268 -26.10 -5.53 3.31
CA GLU A 268 -24.74 -5.90 3.61
C GLU A 268 -24.01 -6.46 2.38
N LEU A 269 -22.74 -6.05 2.18
CA LEU A 269 -21.88 -6.57 1.11
C LEU A 269 -21.16 -7.83 1.58
N LEU A 270 -21.56 -8.97 1.05
CA LEU A 270 -20.91 -10.26 1.30
C LEU A 270 -19.78 -10.47 0.29
N ILE A 271 -18.62 -10.91 0.78
CA ILE A 271 -17.41 -11.11 -0.02
C ILE A 271 -16.92 -12.54 0.16
N HIS A 272 -16.64 -13.20 -0.97
CA HIS A 272 -16.10 -14.56 -0.97
C HIS A 272 -14.69 -14.60 -0.37
N LYS A 273 -14.42 -15.60 0.48
CA LYS A 273 -13.14 -15.77 1.20
C LYS A 273 -11.90 -15.77 0.32
N SER A 274 -11.98 -16.16 -0.97
CA SER A 274 -10.85 -16.14 -1.91
C SER A 274 -10.32 -14.74 -2.22
N LEU A 275 -11.06 -13.69 -1.87
CA LEU A 275 -10.65 -12.30 -2.03
C LEU A 275 -10.03 -11.70 -0.76
N LEU A 276 -10.06 -12.43 0.34
CA LEU A 276 -9.68 -11.94 1.67
C LEU A 276 -8.31 -12.45 2.11
N GLY A 277 -7.65 -11.71 2.99
CA GLY A 277 -6.57 -12.23 3.81
C GLY A 277 -7.10 -13.23 4.84
N LYS A 278 -6.21 -13.99 5.47
CA LYS A 278 -6.56 -14.94 6.53
C LYS A 278 -6.61 -14.22 7.88
N SER A 279 -7.65 -14.45 8.68
CA SER A 279 -7.74 -13.94 10.04
C SER A 279 -8.61 -14.86 10.90
N ASP A 280 -8.20 -15.03 12.16
CA ASP A 280 -8.98 -15.77 13.16
C ASP A 280 -10.21 -14.95 13.63
N SER A 281 -10.24 -13.64 13.31
CA SER A 281 -11.35 -12.75 13.66
C SER A 281 -12.51 -12.80 12.66
N PHE A 282 -12.36 -13.51 11.54
CA PHE A 282 -13.43 -13.61 10.55
C PHE A 282 -14.40 -14.71 10.92
N SER A 283 -15.69 -14.38 10.93
CA SER A 283 -16.76 -15.35 10.94
C SER A 283 -17.21 -15.61 9.50
N PHE A 284 -17.33 -16.87 9.14
CA PHE A 284 -17.79 -17.28 7.82
C PHE A 284 -19.12 -18.00 7.93
N ASP A 285 -20.07 -17.64 7.06
CA ASP A 285 -21.20 -18.51 6.74
C ASP A 285 -20.89 -19.19 5.40
N GLY A 286 -20.39 -20.42 5.49
CA GLY A 286 -19.85 -21.14 4.34
C GLY A 286 -18.55 -20.48 3.82
N ASP A 287 -18.56 -20.00 2.56
CA ASP A 287 -17.42 -19.37 1.89
C ASP A 287 -17.49 -17.83 1.85
N ILE A 288 -18.44 -17.24 2.56
CA ILE A 288 -18.77 -15.82 2.48
C ILE A 288 -18.53 -15.16 3.84
N ILE A 289 -18.01 -13.95 3.83
CA ILE A 289 -17.86 -13.08 5.00
C ILE A 289 -18.64 -11.78 4.78
N THR A 290 -19.30 -11.33 5.83
CA THR A 290 -19.91 -10.00 5.88
C THR A 290 -18.84 -8.98 6.29
N LEU A 291 -18.62 -7.96 5.48
CA LEU A 291 -17.88 -6.77 5.87
C LEU A 291 -18.88 -5.67 6.21
N GLU A 292 -18.87 -5.20 7.44
CA GLU A 292 -19.57 -3.98 7.82
C GLU A 292 -19.01 -2.81 7.00
N ILE A 293 -19.90 -2.11 6.28
CA ILE A 293 -19.58 -0.99 5.38
C ILE A 293 -19.63 0.32 6.17
#